data_d137bfd9940b3f279613af64003841f7
#
_entry.id   d137bfd9940b3f279613af64003841f7
#
_cell.length_a   1.000
_cell.length_b   1.000
_cell.length_c   1.000
_cell.angle_alpha   90.00
_cell.angle_beta   90.00
_cell.angle_gamma   90.00
#
_symmetry.space_group_name_H-M   'P 1'
#
loop_
_entity.id
_entity.type
_entity.pdbx_description
1 polymer ?
#
loop_
_entity_poly.entity_id
_entity_poly.type
_entity_poly.pdbx_seq_one_letter_code
_entity_poly.pdbx_strand_id
1 'polypeptide(L)'
;GKNMTAYEYGGDILIVDAGIMFPENDMLGIDYIIPDFDYLLDKANRVRGLVITHGHEDHIGAVRHVLEQIPTPVYATPLTLGLIEVKMARNGYNKKADLRTIQAGEKIQIGKFQVETFHVSHSIPDAVGLAITTGAGLIIHMSDFKLDNTPVDGWATDYAKLAEFS
;
A
#
# COMPACT_ATOMS: atom_id res chain seq x y z
N GLY A 1 6.74 -11.75 0.34
CA GLY A 1 6.79 -10.89 -0.84
C GLY A 1 5.48 -10.92 -1.62
N LYS A 2 5.35 -10.06 -2.63
CA LYS A 2 4.16 -9.80 -3.46
C LYS A 2 2.90 -9.48 -2.63
N ASN A 3 3.06 -8.59 -1.65
CA ASN A 3 1.95 -8.16 -0.81
C ASN A 3 0.92 -7.39 -1.64
N MET A 4 -0.33 -7.81 -1.56
CA MET A 4 -1.47 -7.11 -2.15
C MET A 4 -2.73 -7.61 -1.46
N THR A 5 -3.52 -6.69 -0.92
CA THR A 5 -4.77 -7.00 -0.24
C THR A 5 -5.89 -6.17 -0.83
N ALA A 6 -7.02 -6.78 -1.14
CA ALA A 6 -8.22 -6.10 -1.59
C ALA A 6 -9.31 -6.18 -0.50
N TYR A 7 -9.78 -5.03 -0.04
CA TYR A 7 -10.92 -4.90 0.86
C TYR A 7 -12.16 -4.50 0.05
N GLU A 8 -13.21 -5.27 0.15
CA GLU A 8 -14.46 -5.00 -0.55
C GLU A 8 -15.59 -4.70 0.46
N TYR A 9 -16.23 -3.55 0.33
CA TYR A 9 -17.37 -3.16 1.16
C TYR A 9 -18.36 -2.29 0.41
N GLY A 10 -19.64 -2.65 0.46
CA GLY A 10 -20.75 -1.85 -0.08
C GLY A 10 -20.64 -1.51 -1.55
N GLY A 11 -19.96 -2.34 -2.34
CA GLY A 11 -19.75 -2.15 -3.76
C GLY A 11 -18.44 -1.42 -4.13
N ASP A 12 -17.70 -0.89 -3.16
CA ASP A 12 -16.40 -0.26 -3.37
C ASP A 12 -15.26 -1.22 -3.00
N ILE A 13 -14.10 -1.04 -3.61
CA ILE A 13 -12.88 -1.80 -3.38
C ILE A 13 -11.74 -0.84 -3.04
N LEU A 14 -11.02 -1.15 -1.97
CA LEU A 14 -9.77 -0.53 -1.57
C LEU A 14 -8.65 -1.56 -1.72
N ILE A 15 -7.59 -1.20 -2.45
CA ILE A 15 -6.40 -2.04 -2.56
C ILE A 15 -5.34 -1.49 -1.60
N VAL A 16 -4.67 -2.38 -0.88
CA VAL A 16 -3.52 -2.05 -0.02
C VAL A 16 -2.32 -2.83 -0.51
N ASP A 17 -1.28 -2.11 -0.85
CA ASP A 17 -0.02 -2.56 -1.43
C ASP A 17 -0.18 -3.23 -2.82
N ALA A 18 0.91 -3.26 -3.58
CA ALA A 18 1.03 -3.94 -4.86
C ALA A 18 2.50 -4.30 -5.08
N GLY A 19 2.93 -5.37 -4.43
CA GLY A 19 4.33 -5.77 -4.38
C GLY A 19 4.71 -6.84 -5.40
N ILE A 20 6.01 -7.00 -5.61
CA ILE A 20 6.57 -8.13 -6.36
C ILE A 20 7.19 -9.14 -5.40
N MET A 21 7.42 -10.35 -5.90
CA MET A 21 8.28 -11.35 -5.29
C MET A 21 9.43 -11.65 -6.25
N PHE A 22 10.64 -11.79 -5.73
CA PHE A 22 11.75 -12.29 -6.53
C PHE A 22 11.62 -13.80 -6.70
N PRO A 23 11.98 -14.34 -7.89
CA PRO A 23 11.85 -15.75 -8.17
C PRO A 23 12.82 -16.59 -7.31
N GLU A 24 12.48 -17.84 -7.07
CA GLU A 24 13.37 -18.82 -6.49
C GLU A 24 14.43 -19.28 -7.50
N ASN A 25 15.52 -19.87 -7.03
CA ASN A 25 16.67 -20.22 -7.87
C ASN A 25 16.37 -21.22 -9.00
N ASP A 26 15.29 -21.97 -8.91
CA ASP A 26 14.82 -22.94 -9.93
C ASP A 26 13.90 -22.31 -10.97
N MET A 27 13.44 -21.07 -10.77
CA MET A 27 12.58 -20.33 -11.69
C MET A 27 13.41 -19.60 -12.77
N LEU A 28 14.08 -20.34 -13.63
CA LEU A 28 14.97 -19.80 -14.66
C LEU A 28 14.21 -18.92 -15.66
N GLY A 29 14.76 -17.73 -15.97
CA GLY A 29 14.20 -16.80 -16.96
C GLY A 29 13.04 -15.95 -16.44
N ILE A 30 12.74 -15.99 -15.14
CA ILE A 30 11.75 -15.13 -14.47
C ILE A 30 12.51 -14.01 -13.75
N ASP A 31 12.20 -12.75 -14.07
CA ASP A 31 12.80 -11.59 -13.43
C ASP A 31 12.11 -11.25 -12.10
N TYR A 32 10.80 -11.34 -12.05
CA TYR A 32 9.99 -11.13 -10.84
C TYR A 32 8.57 -11.70 -11.03
N ILE A 33 7.87 -11.86 -9.93
CA ILE A 33 6.49 -12.38 -9.87
C ILE A 33 5.60 -11.28 -9.30
N ILE A 34 4.47 -11.00 -9.95
CA ILE A 34 3.44 -10.08 -9.47
C ILE A 34 2.27 -10.84 -8.83
N PRO A 35 1.45 -10.19 -8.01
CA PRO A 35 0.19 -10.76 -7.56
C PRO A 35 -0.72 -11.08 -8.76
N ASP A 36 -1.48 -12.15 -8.65
CA ASP A 36 -2.62 -12.39 -9.53
C ASP A 36 -3.79 -11.51 -9.05
N PHE A 37 -4.18 -10.55 -9.86
CA PHE A 37 -5.28 -9.63 -9.57
C PHE A 37 -6.39 -9.66 -10.64
N ASP A 38 -6.48 -10.73 -11.40
CA ASP A 38 -7.52 -10.92 -12.44
C ASP A 38 -8.93 -10.75 -11.86
N TYR A 39 -9.14 -11.19 -10.61
CA TYR A 39 -10.36 -10.94 -9.84
C TYR A 39 -10.80 -9.46 -9.82
N LEU A 40 -9.86 -8.52 -9.86
CA LEU A 40 -10.14 -7.09 -9.80
C LEU A 40 -10.45 -6.49 -11.18
N LEU A 41 -10.08 -7.14 -12.28
CA LEU A 41 -10.22 -6.58 -13.62
C LEU A 41 -11.69 -6.35 -13.99
N ASP A 42 -12.55 -7.33 -13.73
CA ASP A 42 -14.00 -7.21 -13.96
C ASP A 42 -14.67 -6.18 -13.03
N LYS A 43 -13.98 -5.76 -11.97
CA LYS A 43 -14.44 -4.85 -10.94
C LYS A 43 -13.65 -3.54 -10.90
N ALA A 44 -12.84 -3.25 -11.92
CA ALA A 44 -11.94 -2.09 -11.95
C ALA A 44 -12.68 -0.76 -11.70
N ASN A 45 -13.91 -0.63 -12.17
CA ASN A 45 -14.77 0.54 -11.94
C ASN A 45 -15.23 0.71 -10.48
N ARG A 46 -15.03 -0.28 -9.64
CA ARG A 46 -15.35 -0.27 -8.20
C ARG A 46 -14.14 0.04 -7.33
N VAL A 47 -12.93 -0.02 -7.89
CA VAL A 47 -11.69 0.32 -7.18
C VAL A 47 -11.64 1.82 -6.95
N ARG A 48 -11.55 2.24 -5.67
CA ARG A 48 -11.56 3.65 -5.25
C ARG A 48 -10.18 4.20 -4.96
N GLY A 49 -9.21 3.34 -4.71
CA GLY A 49 -7.84 3.73 -4.45
C GLY A 49 -6.92 2.56 -4.17
N LEU A 50 -5.63 2.83 -4.31
CA LEU A 50 -4.53 1.98 -3.92
C LEU A 50 -3.75 2.72 -2.83
N VAL A 51 -3.73 2.19 -1.62
CA VAL A 51 -2.93 2.74 -0.51
C VAL A 51 -1.65 1.91 -0.38
N ILE A 52 -0.51 2.58 -0.35
CA ILE A 52 0.78 1.93 -0.17
C ILE A 52 1.31 2.23 1.23
N THR A 53 1.66 1.18 1.94
CA THR A 53 2.09 1.26 3.34
C THR A 53 3.53 1.73 3.49
N HIS A 54 4.44 1.31 2.61
CA HIS A 54 5.84 1.73 2.59
C HIS A 54 6.53 1.35 1.27
N GLY A 55 7.78 1.79 1.10
CA GLY A 55 8.49 1.77 -0.19
C GLY A 55 9.31 0.52 -0.52
N HIS A 56 9.14 -0.62 0.15
CA HIS A 56 9.83 -1.86 -0.23
C HIS A 56 9.24 -2.48 -1.50
N GLU A 57 10.08 -3.20 -2.25
CA GLU A 57 9.71 -3.80 -3.55
C GLU A 57 8.54 -4.77 -3.46
N ASP A 58 8.45 -5.52 -2.38
CA ASP A 58 7.36 -6.46 -2.15
C ASP A 58 6.04 -5.78 -1.72
N HIS A 59 6.03 -4.43 -1.68
CA HIS A 59 4.85 -3.59 -1.47
C HIS A 59 4.58 -2.61 -2.62
N ILE A 60 5.61 -2.14 -3.36
CA ILE A 60 5.43 -1.18 -4.46
C ILE A 60 5.74 -1.74 -5.85
N GLY A 61 6.40 -2.88 -5.93
CA GLY A 61 7.01 -3.36 -7.16
C GLY A 61 6.03 -3.59 -8.32
N ALA A 62 4.77 -3.93 -8.03
CA ALA A 62 3.74 -4.18 -9.01
C ALA A 62 2.77 -3.00 -9.23
N VAL A 63 2.97 -1.84 -8.59
CA VAL A 63 2.08 -0.65 -8.72
C VAL A 63 1.85 -0.29 -10.19
N ARG A 64 2.92 -0.28 -11.00
CA ARG A 64 2.79 -0.01 -12.44
C ARG A 64 1.82 -0.98 -13.12
N HIS A 65 1.97 -2.27 -12.88
CA HIS A 65 1.15 -3.31 -13.52
C HIS A 65 -0.32 -3.16 -13.14
N VAL A 66 -0.59 -2.82 -11.88
CA VAL A 66 -1.96 -2.53 -11.42
C VAL A 66 -2.51 -1.31 -12.14
N LEU A 67 -1.76 -0.18 -12.18
CA LEU A 67 -2.25 1.07 -12.77
C LEU A 67 -2.41 1.00 -14.30
N GLU A 68 -1.69 0.13 -14.99
CA GLU A 68 -1.86 -0.11 -16.42
C GLU A 68 -3.23 -0.69 -16.75
N GLN A 69 -3.78 -1.50 -15.86
CA GLN A 69 -5.05 -2.22 -16.04
C GLN A 69 -6.21 -1.62 -15.20
N ILE A 70 -5.90 -1.10 -14.02
CA ILE A 70 -6.86 -0.52 -13.07
C ILE A 70 -6.41 0.91 -12.72
N PRO A 71 -6.69 1.91 -13.58
CA PRO A 71 -6.38 3.31 -13.28
C PRO A 71 -7.12 3.76 -12.02
N THR A 72 -6.37 4.07 -10.95
CA THR A 72 -6.94 4.48 -9.66
C THR A 72 -5.99 5.44 -8.95
N PRO A 73 -6.47 6.33 -8.05
CA PRO A 73 -5.58 7.13 -7.22
C PRO A 73 -4.67 6.26 -6.34
N VAL A 74 -3.40 6.66 -6.22
CA VAL A 74 -2.41 6.02 -5.34
C VAL A 74 -2.13 6.95 -4.17
N TYR A 75 -2.32 6.45 -2.96
CA TYR A 75 -2.07 7.18 -1.72
C TYR A 75 -0.85 6.59 -1.02
N ALA A 76 0.14 7.40 -0.71
CA ALA A 76 1.32 6.98 0.04
C ALA A 76 2.03 8.16 0.70
N THR A 77 2.94 7.87 1.60
CA THR A 77 3.82 8.88 2.22
C THR A 77 4.80 9.47 1.20
N PRO A 78 5.37 10.67 1.46
CA PRO A 78 6.22 11.36 0.48
C PRO A 78 7.40 10.53 -0.03
N LEU A 79 8.13 9.85 0.86
CA LEU A 79 9.25 8.99 0.46
C LEU A 79 8.78 7.85 -0.44
N THR A 80 7.69 7.19 -0.06
CA THR A 80 7.11 6.07 -0.81
C THR A 80 6.64 6.51 -2.19
N LEU A 81 5.98 7.68 -2.32
CA LEU A 81 5.59 8.24 -3.62
C LEU A 81 6.80 8.53 -4.50
N GLY A 82 7.86 9.12 -3.94
CA GLY A 82 9.09 9.39 -4.70
C GLY A 82 9.73 8.11 -5.25
N LEU A 83 9.73 7.03 -4.46
CA LEU A 83 10.21 5.72 -4.93
C LEU A 83 9.34 5.15 -6.06
N ILE A 84 8.02 5.27 -5.94
CA ILE A 84 7.06 4.84 -6.97
C ILE A 84 7.29 5.64 -8.27
N GLU A 85 7.41 6.97 -8.19
CA GLU A 85 7.65 7.83 -9.36
C GLU A 85 8.92 7.45 -10.09
N VAL A 86 10.04 7.31 -9.36
CA VAL A 86 11.33 6.90 -9.95
C VAL A 86 11.23 5.54 -10.64
N LYS A 87 10.56 4.59 -9.99
CA LYS A 87 10.38 3.24 -10.51
C LYS A 87 9.50 3.23 -11.77
N MET A 88 8.40 3.97 -11.76
CA MET A 88 7.50 4.07 -12.91
C MET A 88 8.21 4.72 -14.11
N ALA A 89 8.98 5.78 -13.88
CA ALA A 89 9.76 6.45 -14.93
C ALA A 89 10.81 5.52 -15.56
N ARG A 90 11.55 4.77 -14.74
CA ARG A 90 12.55 3.79 -15.21
C ARG A 90 11.94 2.67 -16.03
N ASN A 91 10.74 2.25 -15.71
CA ASN A 91 10.04 1.15 -16.36
C ASN A 91 9.18 1.60 -17.56
N GLY A 92 9.30 2.87 -17.99
CA GLY A 92 8.62 3.39 -19.19
C GLY A 92 7.10 3.56 -19.02
N TYR A 93 6.62 3.79 -17.80
CA TYR A 93 5.22 4.16 -17.58
C TYR A 93 4.98 5.59 -18.08
N ASN A 94 4.20 5.74 -19.13
CA ASN A 94 3.99 7.01 -19.84
C ASN A 94 2.63 7.65 -19.56
N LYS A 95 1.79 7.01 -18.74
CA LYS A 95 0.52 7.59 -18.32
C LYS A 95 0.74 8.49 -17.11
N LYS A 96 -0.07 9.52 -16.95
CA LYS A 96 -0.08 10.33 -15.73
C LYS A 96 -0.78 9.54 -14.62
N ALA A 97 -0.03 9.17 -13.58
CA ALA A 97 -0.61 8.58 -12.38
C ALA A 97 -1.20 9.66 -11.47
N ASP A 98 -2.32 9.37 -10.84
CA ASP A 98 -2.91 10.22 -9.79
C ASP A 98 -2.28 9.83 -8.44
N LEU A 99 -1.16 10.47 -8.11
CA LEU A 99 -0.40 10.24 -6.88
C LEU A 99 -0.80 11.26 -5.82
N ARG A 100 -1.23 10.79 -4.66
CA ARG A 100 -1.74 11.61 -3.56
C ARG A 100 -0.94 11.36 -2.29
N THR A 101 -0.34 12.42 -1.76
CA THR A 101 0.42 12.34 -0.52
C THR A 101 -0.51 12.17 0.68
N ILE A 102 -0.13 11.26 1.58
CA ILE A 102 -0.72 11.10 2.91
C ILE A 102 0.42 11.10 3.94
N GLN A 103 0.09 11.38 5.20
CA GLN A 103 1.04 11.36 6.30
C GLN A 103 0.54 10.49 7.45
N ALA A 104 1.46 10.00 8.28
CA ALA A 104 1.08 9.29 9.50
C ALA A 104 0.20 10.19 10.39
N GLY A 105 -0.89 9.64 10.92
CA GLY A 105 -1.91 10.35 11.69
C GLY A 105 -3.01 10.99 10.84
N GLU A 106 -2.91 10.93 9.51
CA GLU A 106 -3.93 11.51 8.63
C GLU A 106 -5.13 10.56 8.48
N LYS A 107 -6.31 11.17 8.39
CA LYS A 107 -7.58 10.47 8.16
C LYS A 107 -8.17 10.93 6.83
N ILE A 108 -8.37 9.99 5.92
CA ILE A 108 -8.89 10.25 4.57
C ILE A 108 -10.09 9.38 4.25
N GLN A 109 -10.94 9.85 3.34
CA GLN A 109 -12.07 9.08 2.82
C GLN A 109 -11.75 8.56 1.41
N ILE A 110 -11.81 7.25 1.23
CA ILE A 110 -11.61 6.58 -0.06
C ILE A 110 -12.85 5.73 -0.36
N GLY A 111 -13.77 6.25 -1.17
CA GLY A 111 -15.07 5.62 -1.38
C GLY A 111 -15.80 5.43 -0.04
N LYS A 112 -16.21 4.20 0.27
CA LYS A 112 -16.88 3.83 1.53
C LYS A 112 -15.94 3.46 2.67
N PHE A 113 -14.62 3.62 2.47
CA PHE A 113 -13.60 3.34 3.46
C PHE A 113 -13.11 4.65 4.09
N GLN A 114 -13.15 4.78 5.40
CA GLN A 114 -12.40 5.78 6.12
C GLN A 114 -11.06 5.16 6.51
N VAL A 115 -9.98 5.70 5.98
CA VAL A 115 -8.62 5.20 6.23
C VAL A 115 -7.89 6.20 7.11
N GLU A 116 -7.44 5.76 8.27
CA GLU A 116 -6.57 6.51 9.16
C GLU A 116 -5.21 5.84 9.20
N THR A 117 -4.16 6.61 8.91
CA THR A 117 -2.78 6.13 8.93
C THR A 117 -2.19 6.31 10.32
N PHE A 118 -1.30 5.41 10.72
CA PHE A 118 -0.49 5.56 11.92
C PHE A 118 0.94 5.10 11.65
N HIS A 119 1.91 5.70 12.33
CA HIS A 119 3.31 5.35 12.13
C HIS A 119 3.62 3.94 12.65
N VAL A 120 4.39 3.17 11.88
CA VAL A 120 4.99 1.90 12.30
C VAL A 120 6.49 1.94 12.09
N SER A 121 7.25 1.46 13.07
CA SER A 121 8.69 1.30 12.93
C SER A 121 9.01 0.13 12.01
N HIS A 122 9.84 0.37 11.01
CA HIS A 122 10.27 -0.63 10.05
C HIS A 122 11.70 -0.34 9.57
N SER A 123 12.24 -1.15 8.65
CA SER A 123 13.59 -0.97 8.09
C SER A 123 13.69 0.13 7.02
N ILE A 124 12.61 0.78 6.69
CA ILE A 124 12.53 1.94 5.80
C ILE A 124 11.73 3.05 6.49
N PRO A 125 12.14 4.33 6.37
CA PRO A 125 11.37 5.45 6.91
C PRO A 125 9.98 5.60 6.29
N ASP A 126 9.11 6.38 6.93
CA ASP A 126 7.76 6.70 6.49
C ASP A 126 6.82 5.50 6.32
N ALA A 127 7.10 4.37 7.00
CA ALA A 127 6.20 3.23 7.00
C ALA A 127 4.95 3.53 7.84
N VAL A 128 3.78 3.13 7.33
CA VAL A 128 2.49 3.33 8.00
C VAL A 128 1.68 2.04 8.07
N GLY A 129 0.99 1.88 9.19
CA GLY A 129 -0.16 0.99 9.29
C GLY A 129 -1.45 1.75 8.99
N LEU A 130 -2.53 1.02 8.76
CA LEU A 130 -3.82 1.58 8.38
C LEU A 130 -4.92 1.06 9.32
N ALA A 131 -5.72 1.98 9.83
CA ALA A 131 -7.00 1.68 10.45
C ALA A 131 -8.11 1.99 9.43
N ILE A 132 -8.74 0.94 8.93
CA ILE A 132 -9.73 1.01 7.85
C ILE A 132 -11.11 0.80 8.46
N THR A 133 -11.90 1.87 8.56
CA THR A 133 -13.24 1.85 9.11
C THR A 133 -14.29 1.80 8.00
N THR A 134 -15.26 0.92 8.18
CA THR A 134 -16.46 0.79 7.33
C THR A 134 -17.70 0.66 8.20
N GLY A 135 -18.87 0.63 7.59
CA GLY A 135 -20.11 0.30 8.33
C GLY A 135 -20.17 -1.14 8.89
N ALA A 136 -19.27 -2.02 8.47
CA ALA A 136 -19.15 -3.38 9.01
C ALA A 136 -18.20 -3.47 10.21
N GLY A 137 -17.40 -2.43 10.45
CA GLY A 137 -16.45 -2.39 11.56
C GLY A 137 -15.09 -1.84 11.16
N LEU A 138 -14.11 -2.01 12.05
CA LEU A 138 -12.74 -1.55 11.94
C LEU A 138 -11.80 -2.72 11.59
N ILE A 139 -10.90 -2.48 10.66
CA ILE A 139 -9.80 -3.38 10.30
C ILE A 139 -8.48 -2.66 10.60
N ILE A 140 -7.57 -3.31 11.31
CA ILE A 140 -6.20 -2.84 11.49
C ILE A 140 -5.29 -3.63 10.54
N HIS A 141 -4.73 -2.94 9.57
CA HIS A 141 -3.74 -3.46 8.63
C HIS A 141 -2.36 -2.96 9.07
N MET A 142 -1.61 -3.81 9.77
CA MET A 142 -0.34 -3.42 10.39
C MET A 142 0.78 -3.20 9.37
N SER A 143 0.71 -3.84 8.19
CA SER A 143 1.84 -3.90 7.26
C SER A 143 3.07 -4.58 7.89
N ASP A 144 4.26 -4.27 7.40
CA ASP A 144 5.52 -4.71 8.01
C ASP A 144 5.90 -3.76 9.13
N PHE A 145 6.12 -4.29 10.31
CA PHE A 145 6.49 -3.49 11.48
C PHE A 145 7.49 -4.20 12.39
N LYS A 146 8.17 -3.44 13.22
CA LYS A 146 9.06 -3.92 14.28
C LYS A 146 8.58 -3.41 15.64
N LEU A 147 8.72 -4.25 16.64
CA LEU A 147 8.60 -3.84 18.04
C LEU A 147 9.99 -3.30 18.49
N ASP A 148 10.31 -2.10 18.06
CA ASP A 148 11.57 -1.43 18.35
C ASP A 148 11.31 -0.20 19.22
N ASN A 149 11.86 -0.18 20.43
CA ASN A 149 11.74 0.94 21.36
C ASN A 149 12.84 1.99 21.18
N THR A 150 13.83 1.71 20.32
CA THR A 150 14.98 2.59 20.03
C THR A 150 15.23 2.64 18.51
N PRO A 151 14.22 3.01 17.70
CA PRO A 151 14.39 3.05 16.26
C PRO A 151 15.43 4.09 15.85
N VAL A 152 16.15 3.82 14.76
CA VAL A 152 17.27 4.67 14.28
C VAL A 152 16.78 6.09 13.93
N ASP A 153 15.58 6.23 13.42
CA ASP A 153 14.94 7.52 13.10
C ASP A 153 14.32 8.20 14.31
N GLY A 154 14.37 7.57 15.50
CA GLY A 154 13.79 8.08 16.74
C GLY A 154 12.26 8.01 16.80
N TRP A 155 11.60 7.40 15.81
CA TRP A 155 10.15 7.34 15.72
C TRP A 155 9.62 5.91 15.87
N ALA A 156 9.20 5.56 17.08
CA ALA A 156 8.65 4.25 17.41
C ALA A 156 7.24 4.06 16.81
N THR A 157 6.81 2.81 16.71
CA THR A 157 5.42 2.47 16.36
C THR A 157 4.44 3.17 17.32
N ASP A 158 3.38 3.75 16.76
CA ASP A 158 2.37 4.51 17.52
C ASP A 158 1.43 3.58 18.30
N TYR A 159 1.93 3.06 19.42
CA TYR A 159 1.17 2.18 20.31
C TYR A 159 -0.04 2.88 20.96
N ALA A 160 0.08 4.21 21.18
CA ALA A 160 -1.03 4.97 21.73
C ALA A 160 -2.22 4.96 20.77
N LYS A 161 -1.94 5.15 19.48
CA LYS A 161 -2.94 5.08 18.43
C LYS A 161 -3.55 3.69 18.28
N LEU A 162 -2.74 2.65 18.37
CA LEU A 162 -3.23 1.26 18.34
C LEU A 162 -4.15 0.97 19.54
N ALA A 163 -3.86 1.51 20.72
CA ALA A 163 -4.72 1.36 21.89
C ALA A 163 -6.06 2.10 21.75
N GLU A 164 -6.12 3.21 21.01
CA GLU A 164 -7.38 3.91 20.70
C GLU A 164 -8.32 3.09 19.80
N PHE A 165 -7.78 2.18 19.00
CA PHE A 165 -8.54 1.32 18.09
C PHE A 165 -9.09 0.04 18.74
N SER A 166 -8.72 -0.26 19.98
CA SER A 166 -9.15 -1.47 20.71
C SER A 166 -10.44 -1.22 21.57
#